data_8770ce43341588cfa78b956ad58e14fe
#
_entry.id   8770ce43341588cfa78b956ad58e14fe
#
_cell.length_a   1.000
_cell.length_b   1.000
_cell.length_c   1.000
_cell.angle_alpha   90.00
_cell.angle_beta   90.00
_cell.angle_gamma   90.00
#
_symmetry.space_group_name_H-M   'P 1'
#
loop_
_entity.id
_entity.type
_entity.pdbx_description
1 polymer ?
#
loop_
_entity_poly.entity_id
_entity_poly.type
_entity_poly.pdbx_seq_one_letter_code
_entity_poly.pdbx_strand_id
1 'polypeptide(L)'
;SFDVELGPVFANFVLADEINRAPAKVQSALLEVMAERQVSIGGKSYPVPLPFLVLATQNPIEQEGVYPLPEAQRDRFLMKIVVGYPTPAEEVEIVQRMGVQPPAPREVLSVERLAEMQAVADRVFVAREVVDYAVSLVLATREPERYGLGDLRELVTYGASPRASLGLVAAGRALALMRGRTYVLPQDVFDVAPDILRHRLVLSYEALAEGITA
;
A
#
# COMPACT_ATOMS: atom_id res chain seq x y z
N SER A 1 -4.66 -28.01 28.41
CA SER A 1 -3.98 -26.94 27.65
C SER A 1 -4.35 -27.13 26.19
N PHE A 2 -4.92 -26.12 25.55
CA PHE A 2 -5.08 -26.14 24.09
C PHE A 2 -3.71 -25.82 23.50
N ASP A 3 -3.19 -26.71 22.65
CA ASP A 3 -2.03 -26.39 21.81
C ASP A 3 -2.50 -25.39 20.73
N VAL A 4 -1.79 -24.28 20.62
CA VAL A 4 -2.08 -23.26 19.60
C VAL A 4 -1.24 -23.60 18.37
N GLU A 5 -1.92 -24.00 17.31
CA GLU A 5 -1.30 -24.13 16.00
C GLU A 5 -1.27 -22.75 15.32
N LEU A 6 -0.06 -22.28 14.95
CA LEU A 6 0.12 -21.00 14.31
C LEU A 6 -0.30 -21.11 12.84
N GLY A 7 -1.30 -20.29 12.46
CA GLY A 7 -1.84 -20.26 11.11
C GLY A 7 -0.95 -19.50 10.10
N PRO A 8 -1.38 -19.40 8.83
CA PRO A 8 -0.58 -18.85 7.72
C PRO A 8 -0.21 -17.36 7.86
N VAL A 9 -0.82 -16.64 8.80
CA VAL A 9 -0.46 -15.23 9.10
C VAL A 9 0.94 -15.12 9.73
N PHE A 10 1.49 -16.21 10.29
CA PHE A 10 2.85 -16.24 10.85
C PHE A 10 3.89 -16.50 9.75
N ALA A 11 3.90 -15.64 8.75
CA ALA A 11 4.85 -15.63 7.65
C ALA A 11 5.37 -14.20 7.44
N ASN A 12 6.52 -14.05 6.76
CA ASN A 12 7.07 -12.73 6.43
C ASN A 12 6.22 -11.98 5.38
N PHE A 13 5.63 -12.73 4.44
CA PHE A 13 4.77 -12.22 3.38
C PHE A 13 3.41 -12.90 3.45
N VAL A 14 2.38 -12.11 3.60
CA VAL A 14 1.00 -12.59 3.64
C VAL A 14 0.24 -12.00 2.47
N LEU A 15 -0.31 -12.85 1.62
CA LEU A 15 -1.23 -12.46 0.56
C LEU A 15 -2.67 -12.68 1.04
N ALA A 16 -3.41 -11.59 1.23
CA ALA A 16 -4.83 -11.59 1.53
C ALA A 16 -5.60 -11.35 0.22
N ASP A 17 -5.84 -12.43 -0.50
CA ASP A 17 -6.52 -12.36 -1.79
C ASP A 17 -8.01 -12.01 -1.60
N GLU A 18 -8.52 -11.11 -2.43
CA GLU A 18 -9.91 -10.63 -2.40
C GLU A 18 -10.38 -10.22 -0.99
N ILE A 19 -9.60 -9.39 -0.29
CA ILE A 19 -9.88 -8.97 1.10
C ILE A 19 -11.27 -8.35 1.26
N ASN A 20 -11.83 -7.76 0.22
CA ASN A 20 -13.17 -7.20 0.20
C ASN A 20 -14.30 -8.27 0.24
N ARG A 21 -13.98 -9.54 0.07
CA ARG A 21 -14.91 -10.66 0.30
C ARG A 21 -14.87 -11.18 1.74
N ALA A 22 -13.83 -10.85 2.48
CA ALA A 22 -13.74 -11.25 3.87
C ALA A 22 -14.71 -10.44 4.75
N PRO A 23 -15.38 -11.08 5.73
CA PRO A 23 -16.20 -10.37 6.70
C PRO A 23 -15.42 -9.29 7.46
N ALA A 24 -16.09 -8.23 7.89
CA ALA A 24 -15.46 -7.08 8.57
C ALA A 24 -14.59 -7.49 9.78
N LYS A 25 -14.98 -8.55 10.50
CA LYS A 25 -14.19 -9.09 11.64
C LYS A 25 -12.82 -9.62 11.18
N VAL A 26 -12.77 -10.30 10.04
CA VAL A 26 -11.51 -10.84 9.47
C VAL A 26 -10.64 -9.70 8.97
N GLN A 27 -11.23 -8.73 8.25
CA GLN A 27 -10.53 -7.52 7.80
C GLN A 27 -9.90 -6.78 9.00
N SER A 28 -10.67 -6.56 10.07
CA SER A 28 -10.18 -5.89 11.28
C SER A 28 -9.05 -6.64 11.96
N ALA A 29 -9.13 -7.97 12.05
CA ALA A 29 -8.08 -8.80 12.63
C ALA A 29 -6.77 -8.70 11.84
N LEU A 30 -6.83 -8.76 10.50
CA LEU A 30 -5.65 -8.58 9.65
C LEU A 30 -4.99 -7.22 9.84
N LEU A 31 -5.80 -6.15 9.91
CA LEU A 31 -5.31 -4.78 10.11
C LEU A 31 -4.71 -4.56 11.50
N GLU A 32 -5.21 -5.28 12.51
CA GLU A 32 -4.61 -5.29 13.85
C GLU A 32 -3.21 -5.94 13.80
N VAL A 33 -3.07 -7.10 13.16
CA VAL A 33 -1.77 -7.76 12.99
C VAL A 33 -0.78 -6.87 12.22
N MET A 34 -1.24 -6.14 11.20
CA MET A 34 -0.40 -5.18 10.46
C MET A 34 0.13 -4.05 11.36
N ALA A 35 -0.68 -3.58 12.29
CA ALA A 35 -0.32 -2.48 13.19
C ALA A 35 0.53 -2.96 14.37
N GLU A 36 0.10 -4.04 15.03
CA GLU A 36 0.67 -4.51 16.29
C GLU A 36 1.83 -5.49 16.11
N ARG A 37 2.01 -6.04 14.90
CA ARG A 37 3.02 -7.07 14.59
C ARG A 37 2.92 -8.32 15.46
N GLN A 38 1.73 -8.61 15.96
CA GLN A 38 1.41 -9.77 16.80
C GLN A 38 -0.04 -10.17 16.67
N VAL A 39 -0.34 -11.40 17.08
CA VAL A 39 -1.70 -11.95 17.19
C VAL A 39 -1.95 -12.31 18.65
N SER A 40 -3.08 -11.92 19.21
CA SER A 40 -3.48 -12.28 20.56
C SER A 40 -4.50 -13.43 20.55
N ILE A 41 -4.14 -14.55 21.17
CA ILE A 41 -4.98 -15.76 21.26
C ILE A 41 -5.07 -16.19 22.72
N GLY A 42 -6.28 -16.25 23.26
CA GLY A 42 -6.49 -16.73 24.63
C GLY A 42 -5.74 -15.92 25.71
N GLY A 43 -5.56 -14.63 25.51
CA GLY A 43 -4.82 -13.74 26.43
C GLY A 43 -3.30 -13.81 26.32
N LYS A 44 -2.78 -14.57 25.34
CA LYS A 44 -1.34 -14.65 25.05
C LYS A 44 -1.06 -14.03 23.68
N SER A 45 0.00 -13.22 23.60
CA SER A 45 0.43 -12.58 22.35
C SER A 45 1.54 -13.39 21.67
N TYR A 46 1.41 -13.55 20.37
CA TYR A 46 2.33 -14.26 19.50
C TYR A 46 2.85 -13.28 18.44
N PRO A 47 4.14 -12.90 18.46
CA PRO A 47 4.70 -11.99 17.47
C PRO A 47 4.75 -12.65 16.08
N VAL A 48 4.51 -11.86 15.04
CA VAL A 48 4.76 -12.31 13.65
C VAL A 48 6.22 -12.14 13.29
N PRO A 49 6.76 -12.95 12.35
CA PRO A 49 8.14 -12.82 11.90
C PRO A 49 8.39 -11.47 11.22
N LEU A 50 9.62 -10.94 11.34
CA LEU A 50 10.04 -9.71 10.68
C LEU A 50 11.07 -10.00 9.59
N PRO A 51 11.10 -9.27 8.47
CA PRO A 51 10.12 -8.24 8.07
C PRO A 51 8.74 -8.85 7.81
N PHE A 52 7.68 -8.10 8.10
CA PHE A 52 6.30 -8.52 7.90
C PHE A 52 5.62 -7.61 6.88
N LEU A 53 5.15 -8.17 5.79
CA LEU A 53 4.43 -7.45 4.72
C LEU A 53 3.12 -8.15 4.41
N VAL A 54 2.05 -7.36 4.33
CA VAL A 54 0.74 -7.82 3.85
C VAL A 54 0.45 -7.19 2.49
N LEU A 55 0.16 -8.04 1.51
CA LEU A 55 -0.41 -7.66 0.23
C LEU A 55 -1.89 -8.05 0.25
N ALA A 56 -2.77 -7.12 -0.03
CA ALA A 56 -4.20 -7.41 -0.14
C ALA A 56 -4.67 -7.06 -1.54
N THR A 57 -5.42 -7.97 -2.17
CA THR A 57 -6.04 -7.70 -3.47
C THR A 57 -7.50 -7.34 -3.30
N GLN A 58 -8.01 -6.54 -4.22
CA GLN A 58 -9.42 -6.25 -4.38
C GLN A 58 -9.80 -6.44 -5.85
N ASN A 59 -10.86 -7.18 -6.10
CA ASN A 59 -11.43 -7.30 -7.44
C ASN A 59 -12.54 -6.23 -7.59
N PRO A 60 -12.38 -5.21 -8.44
CA PRO A 60 -13.37 -4.14 -8.59
C PRO A 60 -14.60 -4.55 -9.42
N ILE A 61 -14.54 -5.66 -10.15
CA ILE A 61 -15.59 -6.06 -11.12
C ILE A 61 -16.79 -6.68 -10.42
N GLU A 62 -16.58 -7.33 -9.28
CA GLU A 62 -17.65 -8.00 -8.54
C GLU A 62 -18.28 -7.08 -7.52
N GLN A 63 -19.59 -6.88 -7.63
CA GLN A 63 -20.38 -6.02 -6.72
C GLN A 63 -21.20 -6.80 -5.70
N GLU A 64 -21.48 -8.08 -5.92
CA GLU A 64 -22.25 -8.91 -4.99
C GLU A 64 -21.36 -9.61 -3.97
N GLY A 65 -21.77 -9.58 -2.69
CA GLY A 65 -21.07 -10.26 -1.60
C GLY A 65 -19.76 -9.60 -1.16
N VAL A 66 -19.55 -8.32 -1.48
CA VAL A 66 -18.36 -7.57 -1.08
C VAL A 66 -18.60 -6.69 0.15
N TYR A 67 -17.62 -6.66 1.03
CA TYR A 67 -17.55 -5.78 2.19
C TYR A 67 -16.46 -4.74 1.94
N PRO A 68 -16.79 -3.53 1.46
CA PRO A 68 -15.78 -2.51 1.19
C PRO A 68 -15.00 -2.19 2.47
N LEU A 69 -13.68 -2.09 2.34
CA LEU A 69 -12.84 -1.64 3.44
C LEU A 69 -13.17 -0.18 3.78
N PRO A 70 -13.53 0.12 5.04
CA PRO A 70 -13.70 1.49 5.49
C PRO A 70 -12.44 2.33 5.23
N GLU A 71 -12.61 3.63 5.02
CA GLU A 71 -11.53 4.56 4.68
C GLU A 71 -10.39 4.55 5.70
N ALA A 72 -10.71 4.54 6.99
CA ALA A 72 -9.73 4.45 8.08
C ALA A 72 -8.92 3.14 8.05
N GLN A 73 -9.46 2.09 7.45
CA GLN A 73 -8.79 0.81 7.28
C GLN A 73 -7.89 0.82 6.04
N ARG A 74 -8.36 1.40 4.93
CA ARG A 74 -7.57 1.58 3.71
C ARG A 74 -6.33 2.43 3.95
N ASP A 75 -6.43 3.47 4.78
CA ASP A 75 -5.33 4.36 5.14
C ASP A 75 -4.14 3.65 5.85
N ARG A 76 -4.35 2.43 6.37
CA ARG A 76 -3.28 1.63 6.99
C ARG A 76 -2.35 0.96 5.98
N PHE A 77 -2.79 0.79 4.73
CA PHE A 77 -1.94 0.28 3.66
C PHE A 77 -1.01 1.40 3.16
N LEU A 78 0.24 1.05 2.90
CA LEU A 78 1.23 2.02 2.42
C LEU A 78 0.85 2.56 1.03
N MET A 79 0.53 1.66 0.10
CA MET A 79 0.31 1.96 -1.31
C MET A 79 -0.93 1.22 -1.83
N LYS A 80 -1.59 1.80 -2.84
CA LYS A 80 -2.57 1.13 -3.68
C LYS A 80 -2.05 1.12 -5.11
N ILE A 81 -1.68 -0.06 -5.58
CA ILE A 81 -1.21 -0.29 -6.94
C ILE A 81 -2.40 -0.69 -7.81
N VAL A 82 -2.57 -0.02 -8.93
CA VAL A 82 -3.58 -0.36 -9.93
C VAL A 82 -2.94 -1.26 -10.96
N VAL A 83 -3.45 -2.50 -11.08
CA VAL A 83 -2.98 -3.47 -12.07
C VAL A 83 -3.98 -3.50 -13.21
N GLY A 84 -3.56 -3.07 -14.39
CA GLY A 84 -4.36 -3.11 -15.61
C GLY A 84 -4.27 -4.45 -16.34
N TYR A 85 -4.99 -4.56 -17.45
CA TYR A 85 -4.82 -5.69 -18.37
C TYR A 85 -3.44 -5.63 -19.06
N PRO A 86 -2.84 -6.78 -19.38
CA PRO A 86 -1.63 -6.81 -20.18
C PRO A 86 -1.89 -6.25 -21.58
N THR A 87 -0.84 -5.75 -22.20
CA THR A 87 -0.88 -5.40 -23.64
C THR A 87 -1.00 -6.68 -24.49
N PRO A 88 -1.47 -6.61 -25.74
CA PRO A 88 -1.56 -7.79 -26.62
C PRO A 88 -0.23 -8.56 -26.75
N ALA A 89 0.91 -7.87 -26.75
CA ALA A 89 2.22 -8.51 -26.83
C ALA A 89 2.57 -9.27 -25.52
N GLU A 90 2.29 -8.68 -24.37
CA GLU A 90 2.47 -9.33 -23.06
C GLU A 90 1.52 -10.52 -22.90
N GLU A 91 0.29 -10.42 -23.40
CA GLU A 91 -0.68 -11.52 -23.34
C GLU A 91 -0.19 -12.73 -24.17
N VAL A 92 0.39 -12.49 -25.35
CA VAL A 92 1.04 -13.55 -26.15
C VAL A 92 2.19 -14.18 -25.36
N GLU A 93 3.03 -13.37 -24.70
CA GLU A 93 4.13 -13.89 -23.87
C GLU A 93 3.62 -14.73 -22.70
N ILE A 94 2.54 -14.30 -22.03
CA ILE A 94 1.89 -15.06 -20.96
C ILE A 94 1.44 -16.43 -21.47
N VAL A 95 0.75 -16.48 -22.60
CA VAL A 95 0.29 -17.74 -23.19
C VAL A 95 1.46 -18.68 -23.51
N GLN A 96 2.53 -18.14 -24.10
CA GLN A 96 3.72 -18.93 -24.43
C GLN A 96 4.44 -19.48 -23.20
N ARG A 97 4.56 -18.67 -22.12
CA ARG A 97 5.27 -19.07 -20.90
C ARG A 97 4.46 -19.96 -19.97
N MET A 98 3.15 -19.74 -19.90
CA MET A 98 2.27 -20.36 -18.91
C MET A 98 1.41 -21.49 -19.46
N GLY A 99 1.30 -21.58 -20.82
CA GLY A 99 0.30 -22.45 -21.47
C GLY A 99 0.60 -23.93 -21.41
N VAL A 100 1.86 -24.36 -21.29
CA VAL A 100 2.25 -25.78 -21.32
C VAL A 100 2.96 -26.18 -20.02
N GLN A 101 3.99 -25.48 -19.64
CA GLN A 101 4.79 -25.76 -18.45
C GLN A 101 5.18 -24.44 -17.76
N PRO A 102 4.38 -23.99 -16.76
CA PRO A 102 4.70 -22.77 -16.06
C PRO A 102 6.07 -22.84 -15.41
N PRO A 103 6.91 -21.80 -15.50
CA PRO A 103 8.20 -21.78 -14.84
C PRO A 103 8.02 -21.78 -13.32
N ALA A 104 8.78 -22.60 -12.63
CA ALA A 104 8.80 -22.59 -11.18
C ALA A 104 9.49 -21.31 -10.67
N PRO A 105 8.98 -20.64 -9.62
CA PRO A 105 9.66 -19.54 -9.00
C PRO A 105 10.95 -20.03 -8.32
N ARG A 106 11.96 -19.18 -8.34
CA ARG A 106 13.23 -19.42 -7.63
C ARG A 106 13.49 -18.31 -6.64
N GLU A 107 14.13 -18.63 -5.53
CA GLU A 107 14.59 -17.62 -4.59
C GLU A 107 15.64 -16.72 -5.25
N VAL A 108 15.40 -15.41 -5.16
CA VAL A 108 16.31 -14.37 -5.66
C VAL A 108 16.87 -13.51 -4.54
N LEU A 109 16.29 -13.57 -3.32
CA LEU A 109 16.66 -12.77 -2.18
C LEU A 109 16.24 -13.48 -0.89
N SER A 110 17.15 -13.59 0.09
CA SER A 110 16.81 -14.11 1.42
C SER A 110 16.10 -13.05 2.27
N VAL A 111 15.40 -13.50 3.31
CA VAL A 111 14.71 -12.63 4.28
C VAL A 111 15.70 -11.72 5.01
N GLU A 112 16.86 -12.26 5.37
CA GLU A 112 17.94 -11.52 6.05
C GLU A 112 18.46 -10.40 5.16
N ARG A 113 18.68 -10.70 3.88
CA ARG A 113 19.13 -9.69 2.92
C ARG A 113 18.11 -8.60 2.70
N LEU A 114 16.82 -8.95 2.69
CA LEU A 114 15.73 -7.95 2.63
C LEU A 114 15.75 -7.04 3.86
N ALA A 115 15.93 -7.58 5.06
CA ALA A 115 16.04 -6.79 6.29
C ALA A 115 17.24 -5.83 6.26
N GLU A 116 18.39 -6.28 5.75
CA GLU A 116 19.56 -5.41 5.53
C GLU A 116 19.23 -4.26 4.55
N MET A 117 18.56 -4.56 3.44
CA MET A 117 18.16 -3.54 2.46
C MET A 117 17.18 -2.52 3.07
N GLN A 118 16.24 -2.94 3.90
CA GLN A 118 15.35 -2.04 4.63
C GLN A 118 16.15 -1.11 5.56
N ALA A 119 17.10 -1.65 6.32
CA ALA A 119 17.98 -0.86 7.18
C ALA A 119 18.86 0.13 6.40
N VAL A 120 19.23 -0.19 5.16
CA VAL A 120 19.93 0.76 4.27
C VAL A 120 18.97 1.86 3.78
N ALA A 121 17.75 1.50 3.38
CA ALA A 121 16.75 2.47 2.94
C ALA A 121 16.41 3.49 4.04
N ASP A 122 16.32 3.06 5.30
CA ASP A 122 16.05 3.95 6.44
C ASP A 122 17.16 5.00 6.65
N ARG A 123 18.38 4.73 6.18
CA ARG A 123 19.53 5.65 6.26
C ARG A 123 19.66 6.60 5.07
N VAL A 124 18.82 6.44 4.03
CA VAL A 124 18.81 7.39 2.90
C VAL A 124 18.43 8.77 3.41
N PHE A 125 19.27 9.74 3.12
CA PHE A 125 19.09 11.12 3.58
C PHE A 125 17.89 11.78 2.93
N VAL A 126 17.12 12.54 3.72
CA VAL A 126 15.99 13.34 3.25
C VAL A 126 16.20 14.78 3.74
N ALA A 127 16.42 15.71 2.83
CA ALA A 127 16.52 17.11 3.15
C ALA A 127 15.17 17.65 3.70
N ARG A 128 15.24 18.66 4.57
CA ARG A 128 14.05 19.28 5.16
C ARG A 128 13.07 19.77 4.09
N GLU A 129 13.57 20.34 3.03
CA GLU A 129 12.81 20.88 1.90
C GLU A 129 12.01 19.79 1.17
N VAL A 130 12.57 18.57 1.09
CA VAL A 130 11.86 17.41 0.51
C VAL A 130 10.78 16.91 1.44
N VAL A 131 11.01 16.93 2.76
CA VAL A 131 9.96 16.62 3.75
C VAL A 131 8.83 17.66 3.68
N ASP A 132 9.17 18.94 3.63
CA ASP A 132 8.21 20.03 3.51
C ASP A 132 7.39 19.92 2.21
N TYR A 133 8.03 19.52 1.10
CA TYR A 133 7.34 19.22 -0.16
C TYR A 133 6.34 18.06 -0.01
N ALA A 134 6.75 16.94 0.57
CA ALA A 134 5.86 15.79 0.81
C ALA A 134 4.66 16.16 1.69
N VAL A 135 4.88 16.96 2.73
CA VAL A 135 3.81 17.49 3.59
C VAL A 135 2.89 18.42 2.81
N SER A 136 3.45 19.29 1.96
CA SER A 136 2.67 20.22 1.13
C SER A 136 1.76 19.48 0.16
N LEU A 137 2.20 18.40 -0.46
CA LEU A 137 1.36 17.55 -1.32
C LEU A 137 0.15 17.02 -0.54
N VAL A 138 0.36 16.54 0.68
CA VAL A 138 -0.72 16.02 1.53
C VAL A 138 -1.65 17.14 1.99
N LEU A 139 -1.12 18.29 2.38
CA LEU A 139 -1.93 19.46 2.77
C LEU A 139 -2.76 19.98 1.60
N ALA A 140 -2.22 19.98 0.38
CA ALA A 140 -2.97 20.37 -0.81
C ALA A 140 -4.23 19.51 -1.05
N THR A 141 -4.23 18.25 -0.60
CA THR A 141 -5.43 17.40 -0.65
C THR A 141 -6.51 17.81 0.36
N ARG A 142 -6.15 18.55 1.42
CA ARG A 142 -7.07 18.99 2.50
C ARG A 142 -7.52 20.43 2.33
N GLU A 143 -6.62 21.27 1.86
CA GLU A 143 -6.80 22.73 1.72
C GLU A 143 -6.36 23.19 0.31
N PRO A 144 -7.00 22.67 -0.76
CA PRO A 144 -6.53 22.89 -2.13
C PRO A 144 -6.47 24.37 -2.51
N GLU A 145 -7.35 25.20 -1.98
CA GLU A 145 -7.39 26.64 -2.26
C GLU A 145 -6.08 27.33 -1.84
N ARG A 146 -5.45 26.91 -0.74
CA ARG A 146 -4.16 27.48 -0.26
C ARG A 146 -3.00 27.19 -1.19
N TYR A 147 -3.15 26.20 -2.06
CA TYR A 147 -2.15 25.74 -3.03
C TYR A 147 -2.51 26.11 -4.48
N GLY A 148 -3.49 27.00 -4.67
CA GLY A 148 -3.95 27.41 -6.01
C GLY A 148 -4.73 26.35 -6.76
N LEU A 149 -5.28 25.36 -6.06
CA LEU A 149 -6.03 24.22 -6.59
C LEU A 149 -7.51 24.29 -6.20
N GLY A 150 -8.08 25.51 -6.17
CA GLY A 150 -9.46 25.75 -5.71
C GLY A 150 -10.51 24.90 -6.42
N ASP A 151 -10.31 24.60 -7.70
CA ASP A 151 -11.22 23.77 -8.51
C ASP A 151 -11.36 22.33 -7.96
N LEU A 152 -10.38 21.86 -7.19
CA LEU A 152 -10.44 20.53 -6.57
C LEU A 152 -11.24 20.49 -5.27
N ARG A 153 -11.64 21.66 -4.73
CA ARG A 153 -12.34 21.75 -3.43
C ARG A 153 -13.66 20.99 -3.43
N GLU A 154 -14.40 21.09 -4.52
CA GLU A 154 -15.70 20.43 -4.68
C GLU A 154 -15.58 18.93 -5.00
N LEU A 155 -14.41 18.49 -5.46
CA LEU A 155 -14.17 17.11 -5.86
C LEU A 155 -13.73 16.21 -4.71
N VAL A 156 -13.14 16.78 -3.64
CA VAL A 156 -12.56 16.01 -2.52
C VAL A 156 -13.28 16.35 -1.22
N THR A 157 -13.97 15.36 -0.65
CA THR A 157 -14.63 15.48 0.66
C THR A 157 -13.63 15.44 1.80
N TYR A 158 -12.72 14.46 1.75
CA TYR A 158 -11.64 14.33 2.74
C TYR A 158 -10.30 14.07 2.03
N GLY A 159 -9.32 14.87 2.39
CA GLY A 159 -7.94 14.69 1.95
C GLY A 159 -7.19 13.62 2.76
N ALA A 160 -5.97 13.34 2.35
CA ALA A 160 -5.14 12.28 2.92
C ALA A 160 -4.70 12.59 4.37
N SER A 161 -4.54 11.54 5.18
CA SER A 161 -4.08 11.61 6.57
C SER A 161 -2.56 11.86 6.67
N PRO A 162 -2.02 12.18 7.86
CA PRO A 162 -0.56 12.28 8.06
C PRO A 162 0.22 10.99 7.73
N ARG A 163 -0.44 9.82 7.70
CA ARG A 163 0.17 8.58 7.22
C ARG A 163 0.65 8.69 5.76
N ALA A 164 -0.02 9.51 4.95
CA ALA A 164 0.42 9.78 3.59
C ALA A 164 1.78 10.48 3.57
N SER A 165 2.01 11.48 4.41
CA SER A 165 3.31 12.17 4.50
C SER A 165 4.43 11.21 4.90
N LEU A 166 4.18 10.35 5.90
CA LEU A 166 5.11 9.30 6.31
C LEU A 166 5.37 8.31 5.17
N GLY A 167 4.31 7.89 4.47
CA GLY A 167 4.40 6.97 3.33
C GLY A 167 5.20 7.55 2.16
N LEU A 168 4.98 8.81 1.81
CA LEU A 168 5.71 9.52 0.75
C LEU A 168 7.22 9.57 1.03
N VAL A 169 7.60 9.90 2.26
CA VAL A 169 9.01 9.96 2.65
C VAL A 169 9.62 8.55 2.67
N ALA A 170 8.95 7.56 3.24
CA ALA A 170 9.44 6.19 3.32
C ALA A 170 9.61 5.56 1.93
N ALA A 171 8.59 5.66 1.07
CA ALA A 171 8.66 5.16 -0.30
C ALA A 171 9.67 5.93 -1.15
N GLY A 172 9.78 7.26 -0.97
CA GLY A 172 10.80 8.08 -1.60
C GLY A 172 12.23 7.63 -1.28
N ARG A 173 12.50 7.25 -0.01
CA ARG A 173 13.79 6.65 0.39
C ARG A 173 14.09 5.35 -0.34
N ALA A 174 13.11 4.45 -0.37
CA ALA A 174 13.25 3.18 -1.06
C ALA A 174 13.48 3.38 -2.57
N LEU A 175 12.72 4.28 -3.21
CA LEU A 175 12.87 4.59 -4.63
C LEU A 175 14.22 5.24 -4.94
N ALA A 176 14.70 6.17 -4.11
CA ALA A 176 16.02 6.77 -4.25
C ALA A 176 17.13 5.72 -4.17
N LEU A 177 17.03 4.78 -3.20
CA LEU A 177 17.97 3.66 -3.08
C LEU A 177 17.95 2.76 -4.32
N MET A 178 16.76 2.40 -4.82
CA MET A 178 16.61 1.60 -6.05
C MET A 178 17.21 2.30 -7.28
N ARG A 179 17.25 3.64 -7.28
CA ARG A 179 17.89 4.48 -8.29
C ARG A 179 19.38 4.71 -8.01
N GLY A 180 19.99 4.00 -7.08
CA GLY A 180 21.40 4.07 -6.74
C GLY A 180 21.83 5.33 -6.00
N ARG A 181 20.90 6.04 -5.31
CA ARG A 181 21.17 7.26 -4.57
C ARG A 181 21.07 7.06 -3.07
N THR A 182 21.85 7.83 -2.33
CA THR A 182 21.83 7.89 -0.86
C THR A 182 21.04 9.08 -0.30
N TYR A 183 20.32 9.78 -1.16
CA TYR A 183 19.47 10.92 -0.81
C TYR A 183 18.22 10.96 -1.68
N VAL A 184 17.13 11.48 -1.13
CA VAL A 184 15.83 11.62 -1.79
C VAL A 184 15.77 12.94 -2.57
N LEU A 185 15.23 12.89 -3.78
CA LEU A 185 14.87 14.06 -4.58
C LEU A 185 13.34 14.29 -4.51
N PRO A 186 12.87 15.53 -4.74
CA PRO A 186 11.43 15.79 -4.88
C PRO A 186 10.74 14.90 -5.92
N GLN A 187 11.46 14.54 -7.01
CA GLN A 187 10.96 13.65 -8.04
C GLN A 187 10.64 12.25 -7.51
N ASP A 188 11.41 11.72 -6.54
CA ASP A 188 11.12 10.41 -5.95
C ASP A 188 9.81 10.42 -5.16
N VAL A 189 9.55 11.52 -4.45
CA VAL A 189 8.29 11.74 -3.73
C VAL A 189 7.12 11.87 -4.72
N PHE A 190 7.32 12.63 -5.80
CA PHE A 190 6.31 12.83 -6.83
C PHE A 190 5.93 11.51 -7.53
N ASP A 191 6.92 10.70 -7.88
CA ASP A 191 6.72 9.45 -8.63
C ASP A 191 5.92 8.42 -7.82
N VAL A 192 6.05 8.40 -6.48
CA VAL A 192 5.28 7.49 -5.62
C VAL A 192 3.94 8.08 -5.13
N ALA A 193 3.72 9.38 -5.32
CA ALA A 193 2.57 10.08 -4.78
C ALA A 193 1.21 9.50 -5.25
N PRO A 194 1.00 9.15 -6.54
CA PRO A 194 -0.26 8.58 -6.98
C PRO A 194 -0.63 7.29 -6.22
N ASP A 195 0.33 6.40 -6.03
CA ASP A 195 0.08 5.11 -5.38
C ASP A 195 -0.14 5.25 -3.87
N ILE A 196 0.42 6.29 -3.25
CA ILE A 196 0.26 6.57 -1.82
C ILE A 196 -1.02 7.36 -1.56
N LEU A 197 -1.43 8.26 -2.45
CA LEU A 197 -2.55 9.17 -2.21
C LEU A 197 -3.90 8.62 -2.67
N ARG A 198 -3.98 7.90 -3.80
CA ARG A 198 -5.24 7.53 -4.45
C ARG A 198 -6.25 6.78 -3.55
N HIS A 199 -5.79 5.96 -2.61
CA HIS A 199 -6.68 5.24 -1.69
C HIS A 199 -7.00 6.00 -0.40
N ARG A 200 -6.42 7.18 -0.24
CA ARG A 200 -6.58 8.08 0.92
C ARG A 200 -7.46 9.28 0.64
N LEU A 201 -7.74 9.55 -0.63
CA LEU A 201 -8.65 10.60 -1.02
C LEU A 201 -10.08 10.07 -1.01
N VAL A 202 -10.97 10.81 -0.36
CA VAL A 202 -12.41 10.55 -0.40
C VAL A 202 -13.03 11.58 -1.32
N LEU A 203 -13.48 11.11 -2.48
CA LEU A 203 -14.10 11.97 -3.47
C LEU A 203 -15.52 12.36 -3.03
N SER A 204 -15.99 13.51 -3.52
CA SER A 204 -17.37 13.94 -3.34
C SER A 204 -18.33 13.06 -4.16
N TYR A 205 -19.60 13.12 -3.80
CA TYR A 205 -20.63 12.40 -4.55
C TYR A 205 -20.73 12.89 -6.00
N GLU A 206 -20.59 14.21 -6.19
CA GLU A 206 -20.59 14.84 -7.51
C GLU A 206 -19.43 14.33 -8.37
N ALA A 207 -18.23 14.31 -7.83
CA ALA A 207 -17.05 13.78 -8.52
C ALA A 207 -17.25 12.32 -8.95
N LEU A 208 -17.80 11.47 -8.07
CA LEU A 208 -18.10 10.08 -8.39
C LEU A 208 -19.18 9.94 -9.46
N ALA A 209 -20.21 10.80 -9.44
CA ALA A 209 -21.27 10.82 -10.43
C ALA A 209 -20.76 11.25 -11.83
N GLU A 210 -19.73 12.08 -11.88
CA GLU A 210 -19.03 12.49 -13.11
C GLU A 210 -17.99 11.47 -13.59
N GLY A 211 -17.81 10.37 -12.87
CA GLY A 211 -16.85 9.32 -13.21
C GLY A 211 -15.39 9.68 -12.89
N ILE A 212 -15.17 10.70 -12.05
CA ILE A 212 -13.83 11.08 -11.60
C ILE A 212 -13.28 9.99 -10.65
N THR A 213 -12.03 9.64 -10.82
CA THR A 213 -11.30 8.68 -9.97
C THR A 213 -10.12 9.36 -9.28
N ALA A 214 -9.77 8.89 -8.07
CA ALA A 214 -8.62 9.37 -7.32
C ALA A 214 -7.31 8.71 -7.78
#